data_4a019efc51e92f951b524209c4e20fb9
#
_entry.id   4a019efc51e92f951b524209c4e20fb9
#
_cell.length_a   1.000
_cell.length_b   1.000
_cell.length_c   1.000
_cell.angle_alpha   90.00
_cell.angle_beta   90.00
_cell.angle_gamma   90.00
#
_symmetry.space_group_name_H-M   'P 1'
#
loop_
_entity.id
_entity.type
_entity.pdbx_description
1 polymer ?
#
loop_
_entity_poly.entity_id
_entity_poly.type
_entity_poly.pdbx_seq_one_letter_code
_entity_poly.pdbx_strand_id
1 'polypeptide(L)'
;MTDIAKPTIILATSNGIGMGHLVRACAVAKALLPEAEPIIVSMAPGIADVGAALGIRTEYIPGRDREWMPRRVWDHYLRDRLIALAEETGAKVISFDGVVPYPGVLAAKFHSADLRLAWVRRGLWRDTPQKLTLSLYASLMDKVIEPGDYAAAYDKGPTSGRDDAEKVAPVSLYSHDEALPRDEARQILGLDLDRPAVLVTLGTATIEEVDRLKAVLRGLKRWTNVQVLMTKNPVDRTGKSIVPAGLDLRTARYFPLAKLLPAFDGAISAAGYNSIHEFMCAGTPTIFIPVMRGTDDQLARAKWCHDFGFAIMADPENLLGIERWAERLSDVNIRNSLSTKCLELSDPSGGKEIAQKLLDLSRSPAKNGVVVAYSYWRFKLSQIRRSTFRGILKRSYYTIARVVLRNAALIYRKIVPRKIENIKPDKSVTFSQTLDSKVLKEAISSAGRFEHILSDSSLMYKSVRKKIATKAYGQILVDASTWLVAQKEIAQVEPSATQEIQLQKEEVTQVIAEKQRDYLPQ
;
A
#
# COMPACT_ATOMS: atom_id res chain seq x y z
N MET A 1 36.10 11.30 -20.88
CA MET A 1 34.93 10.38 -20.82
C MET A 1 33.75 11.22 -20.47
N THR A 2 32.83 11.44 -21.40
CA THR A 2 31.57 12.14 -21.12
C THR A 2 30.78 11.30 -20.11
N ASP A 3 30.54 11.87 -18.95
CA ASP A 3 29.68 11.28 -17.91
C ASP A 3 28.29 11.07 -18.52
N ILE A 4 28.00 9.85 -18.98
CA ILE A 4 26.67 9.52 -19.51
C ILE A 4 25.73 9.52 -18.31
N ALA A 5 24.86 10.53 -18.24
CA ALA A 5 23.88 10.64 -17.17
C ALA A 5 23.10 9.31 -17.00
N LYS A 6 23.03 8.82 -15.77
CA LYS A 6 22.28 7.60 -15.44
C LYS A 6 20.83 7.73 -15.87
N PRO A 7 20.23 6.69 -16.49
CA PRO A 7 18.81 6.74 -16.84
C PRO A 7 17.93 6.76 -15.59
N THR A 8 16.89 7.58 -15.58
CA THR A 8 15.88 7.56 -14.53
C THR A 8 14.81 6.48 -14.84
N ILE A 9 14.45 5.68 -13.84
CA ILE A 9 13.44 4.63 -13.92
C ILE A 9 12.39 4.82 -12.83
N ILE A 10 11.12 4.95 -13.22
CA ILE A 10 9.99 5.09 -12.30
C ILE A 10 9.45 3.70 -11.92
N LEU A 11 9.43 3.40 -10.62
CA LEU A 11 8.90 2.18 -10.04
C LEU A 11 7.56 2.47 -9.35
N ALA A 12 6.46 2.35 -10.09
CA ALA A 12 5.12 2.57 -9.58
C ALA A 12 4.56 1.29 -8.94
N THR A 13 3.92 1.40 -7.78
CA THR A 13 3.32 0.25 -7.08
C THR A 13 1.83 0.39 -6.91
N SER A 14 1.11 -0.72 -6.84
CA SER A 14 -0.32 -0.71 -6.58
C SER A 14 -0.64 -0.41 -5.12
N ASN A 15 -1.92 -0.05 -4.89
CA ASN A 15 -2.50 0.12 -3.56
C ASN A 15 -2.81 -1.27 -2.97
N GLY A 16 -1.81 -1.95 -2.43
CA GLY A 16 -1.97 -3.22 -1.73
C GLY A 16 -2.45 -3.01 -0.28
N ILE A 17 -3.11 -4.02 0.27
CA ILE A 17 -3.32 -4.12 1.72
C ILE A 17 -1.97 -4.54 2.31
N GLY A 18 -1.19 -3.57 2.77
CA GLY A 18 0.17 -3.78 3.26
C GLY A 18 1.24 -3.26 2.31
N MET A 19 2.52 -3.53 2.64
CA MET A 19 3.69 -2.98 1.96
C MET A 19 4.28 -3.90 0.89
N GLY A 20 3.64 -5.04 0.54
CA GLY A 20 4.25 -6.08 -0.29
C GLY A 20 4.78 -5.59 -1.65
N HIS A 21 4.01 -4.79 -2.38
CA HIS A 21 4.43 -4.22 -3.67
C HIS A 21 5.55 -3.18 -3.48
N LEU A 22 5.46 -2.37 -2.43
CA LEU A 22 6.48 -1.38 -2.10
C LEU A 22 7.81 -2.03 -1.74
N VAL A 23 7.81 -3.08 -0.92
CA VAL A 23 9.03 -3.82 -0.53
C VAL A 23 9.73 -4.43 -1.75
N ARG A 24 8.99 -5.03 -2.70
CA ARG A 24 9.60 -5.51 -3.95
C ARG A 24 10.18 -4.37 -4.79
N ALA A 25 9.45 -3.25 -4.90
CA ALA A 25 9.97 -2.06 -5.58
C ALA A 25 11.27 -1.54 -4.92
N CYS A 26 11.37 -1.61 -3.59
CA CYS A 26 12.60 -1.26 -2.87
C CYS A 26 13.77 -2.19 -3.22
N ALA A 27 13.54 -3.50 -3.30
CA ALA A 27 14.58 -4.46 -3.69
C ALA A 27 15.09 -4.18 -5.12
N VAL A 28 14.18 -3.90 -6.05
CA VAL A 28 14.53 -3.53 -7.43
C VAL A 28 15.25 -2.17 -7.48
N ALA A 29 14.77 -1.18 -6.73
CA ALA A 29 15.37 0.15 -6.68
C ALA A 29 16.81 0.11 -6.15
N LYS A 30 17.07 -0.65 -5.09
CA LYS A 30 18.43 -0.87 -4.58
C LYS A 30 19.35 -1.46 -5.65
N ALA A 31 18.86 -2.44 -6.40
CA ALA A 31 19.64 -3.07 -7.46
C ALA A 31 19.88 -2.13 -8.66
N LEU A 32 19.03 -1.12 -8.86
CA LEU A 32 19.19 -0.10 -9.92
C LEU A 32 20.21 1.00 -9.56
N LEU A 33 20.40 1.34 -8.28
CA LEU A 33 21.22 2.48 -7.84
C LEU A 33 22.61 2.56 -8.47
N PRO A 34 23.36 1.46 -8.71
CA PRO A 34 24.66 1.53 -9.35
C PRO A 34 24.62 2.11 -10.77
N GLU A 35 23.54 1.83 -11.54
CA GLU A 35 23.46 2.13 -12.97
C GLU A 35 22.33 3.07 -13.39
N ALA A 36 21.37 3.35 -12.49
CA ALA A 36 20.20 4.19 -12.76
C ALA A 36 19.81 5.02 -11.54
N GLU A 37 18.92 5.99 -11.77
CA GLU A 37 18.23 6.77 -10.74
C GLU A 37 16.80 6.24 -10.56
N PRO A 38 16.54 5.36 -9.58
CA PRO A 38 15.20 4.86 -9.34
C PRO A 38 14.35 5.91 -8.59
N ILE A 39 13.09 6.05 -8.99
CA ILE A 39 12.07 6.83 -8.29
C ILE A 39 10.92 5.90 -7.94
N ILE A 40 10.59 5.77 -6.66
CA ILE A 40 9.47 4.92 -6.22
C ILE A 40 8.21 5.77 -6.08
N VAL A 41 7.16 5.40 -6.82
CA VAL A 41 5.83 6.01 -6.72
C VAL A 41 4.88 5.01 -6.09
N SER A 42 4.35 5.30 -4.91
CA SER A 42 3.53 4.33 -4.18
C SER A 42 2.31 4.95 -3.50
N MET A 43 1.30 4.12 -3.35
CA MET A 43 0.08 4.42 -2.58
C MET A 43 0.15 3.84 -1.16
N ALA A 44 1.25 3.18 -0.81
CA ALA A 44 1.43 2.60 0.51
C ALA A 44 1.80 3.69 1.54
N PRO A 45 1.21 3.68 2.75
CA PRO A 45 1.45 4.72 3.75
C PRO A 45 2.88 4.77 4.29
N GLY A 46 3.66 3.69 4.16
CA GLY A 46 5.05 3.62 4.63
C GLY A 46 6.10 4.19 3.67
N ILE A 47 5.70 4.82 2.57
CA ILE A 47 6.64 5.28 1.53
C ILE A 47 7.64 6.35 2.04
N ALA A 48 7.25 7.18 3.00
CA ALA A 48 8.13 8.20 3.57
C ALA A 48 9.33 7.56 4.31
N ASP A 49 9.09 6.46 5.03
CA ASP A 49 10.16 5.74 5.73
C ASP A 49 11.16 5.10 4.74
N VAL A 50 10.67 4.69 3.58
CA VAL A 50 11.49 4.09 2.50
C VAL A 50 12.50 5.08 1.94
N GLY A 51 12.07 6.31 1.63
CA GLY A 51 12.95 7.35 1.10
C GLY A 51 14.11 7.64 2.05
N ALA A 52 13.82 7.82 3.34
CA ALA A 52 14.82 8.07 4.37
C ALA A 52 15.78 6.88 4.56
N ALA A 53 15.28 5.65 4.55
CA ALA A 53 16.08 4.46 4.82
C ALA A 53 16.98 4.04 3.65
N LEU A 54 16.59 4.32 2.41
CA LEU A 54 17.30 3.85 1.21
C LEU A 54 17.99 4.96 0.42
N GLY A 55 17.80 6.24 0.78
CA GLY A 55 18.34 7.38 0.02
C GLY A 55 17.75 7.48 -1.40
N ILE A 56 16.53 6.97 -1.62
CA ILE A 56 15.87 6.93 -2.93
C ILE A 56 14.73 7.95 -2.95
N ARG A 57 14.62 8.70 -4.05
CA ARG A 57 13.47 9.59 -4.24
C ARG A 57 12.17 8.79 -4.22
N THR A 58 11.21 9.24 -3.40
CA THR A 58 9.91 8.60 -3.26
C THR A 58 8.79 9.60 -3.45
N GLU A 59 7.68 9.18 -4.09
CA GLU A 59 6.49 9.97 -4.24
C GLU A 59 5.24 9.22 -3.77
N TYR A 60 4.46 9.86 -2.92
CA TYR A 60 3.18 9.31 -2.47
C TYR A 60 2.05 9.73 -3.39
N ILE A 61 1.25 8.75 -3.82
CA ILE A 61 -0.02 8.97 -4.51
C ILE A 61 -1.15 8.43 -3.63
N PRO A 62 -2.23 9.22 -3.40
CA PRO A 62 -3.36 8.73 -2.62
C PRO A 62 -4.00 7.50 -3.25
N GLY A 63 -4.46 6.56 -2.44
CA GLY A 63 -5.08 5.31 -2.92
C GLY A 63 -6.33 5.55 -3.78
N ARG A 64 -6.56 4.63 -4.72
CA ARG A 64 -7.62 4.73 -5.75
C ARG A 64 -9.05 4.75 -5.17
N ASP A 65 -9.28 4.07 -4.06
CA ASP A 65 -10.62 3.86 -3.49
C ASP A 65 -10.91 4.87 -2.37
N ARG A 66 -10.75 6.15 -2.68
CA ARG A 66 -11.11 7.24 -1.77
C ARG A 66 -12.52 7.73 -2.08
N GLU A 67 -13.35 7.94 -1.06
CA GLU A 67 -14.74 8.41 -1.23
C GLU A 67 -14.87 9.75 -1.95
N TRP A 68 -13.89 10.64 -1.73
CA TRP A 68 -13.89 11.99 -2.28
C TRP A 68 -13.42 12.08 -3.74
N MET A 69 -12.80 10.99 -4.29
CA MET A 69 -12.29 10.99 -5.66
C MET A 69 -12.86 9.81 -6.45
N PRO A 70 -13.74 10.04 -7.43
CA PRO A 70 -14.23 8.98 -8.30
C PRO A 70 -13.08 8.27 -9.02
N ARG A 71 -13.13 6.95 -9.14
CA ARG A 71 -12.07 6.12 -9.76
C ARG A 71 -11.60 6.63 -11.11
N ARG A 72 -12.52 7.13 -11.95
CA ARG A 72 -12.17 7.69 -13.27
C ARG A 72 -11.32 8.96 -13.14
N VAL A 73 -11.63 9.83 -12.21
CA VAL A 73 -10.86 11.04 -11.94
C VAL A 73 -9.50 10.69 -11.39
N TRP A 74 -9.44 9.71 -10.50
CA TRP A 74 -8.19 9.20 -9.95
C TRP A 74 -7.29 8.58 -11.04
N ASP A 75 -7.86 7.81 -11.98
CA ASP A 75 -7.09 7.24 -13.09
C ASP A 75 -6.48 8.35 -14.00
N HIS A 76 -7.16 9.47 -14.19
CA HIS A 76 -6.60 10.65 -14.89
C HIS A 76 -5.50 11.31 -14.06
N TYR A 77 -5.71 11.50 -12.76
CA TYR A 77 -4.70 12.05 -11.87
C TYR A 77 -3.41 11.21 -11.86
N LEU A 78 -3.54 9.88 -11.72
CA LEU A 78 -2.37 8.98 -11.78
C LEU A 78 -1.63 9.11 -13.11
N ARG A 79 -2.34 9.15 -14.24
CA ARG A 79 -1.75 9.34 -15.57
C ARG A 79 -0.94 10.63 -15.63
N ASP A 80 -1.57 11.73 -15.27
CA ASP A 80 -0.97 13.07 -15.41
C ASP A 80 0.24 13.21 -14.48
N ARG A 81 0.18 12.61 -13.31
CA ARG A 81 1.30 12.60 -12.36
C ARG A 81 2.49 11.80 -12.86
N LEU A 82 2.24 10.62 -13.44
CA LEU A 82 3.30 9.77 -14.02
C LEU A 82 3.94 10.45 -15.24
N ILE A 83 3.15 11.13 -16.08
CA ILE A 83 3.66 11.88 -17.25
C ILE A 83 4.53 13.04 -16.76
N ALA A 84 4.01 13.87 -15.85
CA ALA A 84 4.75 15.02 -15.32
C ALA A 84 6.07 14.61 -14.69
N LEU A 85 6.08 13.49 -13.94
CA LEU A 85 7.29 12.95 -13.34
C LEU A 85 8.29 12.45 -14.40
N ALA A 86 7.80 11.77 -15.45
CA ALA A 86 8.65 11.32 -16.55
C ALA A 86 9.26 12.49 -17.33
N GLU A 87 8.50 13.56 -17.58
CA GLU A 87 8.96 14.78 -18.25
C GLU A 87 9.98 15.53 -17.38
N GLU A 88 9.71 15.71 -16.09
CA GLU A 88 10.61 16.36 -15.11
C GLU A 88 11.98 15.68 -15.04
N THR A 89 11.98 14.36 -15.07
CA THR A 89 13.18 13.55 -14.78
C THR A 89 13.84 12.93 -16.02
N GLY A 90 13.23 13.09 -17.19
CA GLY A 90 13.67 12.43 -18.41
C GLY A 90 13.47 10.91 -18.41
N ALA A 91 12.67 10.37 -17.48
CA ALA A 91 12.43 8.94 -17.36
C ALA A 91 11.71 8.38 -18.58
N LYS A 92 12.27 7.33 -19.16
CA LYS A 92 11.69 6.64 -20.33
C LYS A 92 11.02 5.31 -19.98
N VAL A 93 11.17 4.83 -18.74
CA VAL A 93 10.60 3.56 -18.27
C VAL A 93 9.76 3.79 -17.02
N ILE A 94 8.52 3.30 -17.07
CA ILE A 94 7.68 3.13 -15.89
C ILE A 94 7.47 1.62 -15.69
N SER A 95 7.94 1.10 -14.57
CA SER A 95 7.61 -0.24 -14.09
C SER A 95 6.43 -0.15 -13.15
N PHE A 96 5.44 -1.03 -13.32
CA PHE A 96 4.29 -1.11 -12.43
C PHE A 96 4.25 -2.46 -11.72
N ASP A 97 4.37 -2.45 -10.40
CA ASP A 97 4.21 -3.64 -9.55
C ASP A 97 2.79 -3.69 -8.98
N GLY A 98 2.01 -4.66 -9.41
CA GLY A 98 0.63 -4.81 -8.97
C GLY A 98 -0.10 -5.98 -9.61
N VAL A 99 -1.31 -6.26 -9.10
CA VAL A 99 -2.15 -7.36 -9.60
C VAL A 99 -2.47 -7.15 -11.08
N VAL A 100 -3.00 -5.97 -11.44
CA VAL A 100 -3.19 -5.53 -12.83
C VAL A 100 -2.86 -4.05 -12.92
N PRO A 101 -2.27 -3.59 -14.04
CA PRO A 101 -1.99 -2.17 -14.25
C PRO A 101 -3.26 -1.33 -14.21
N TYR A 102 -3.20 -0.20 -13.53
CA TYR A 102 -4.33 0.73 -13.51
C TYR A 102 -4.52 1.40 -14.88
N PRO A 103 -5.76 1.78 -15.25
CA PRO A 103 -6.02 2.51 -16.48
C PRO A 103 -5.18 3.78 -16.64
N GLY A 104 -4.86 4.47 -15.55
CA GLY A 104 -3.98 5.64 -15.56
C GLY A 104 -2.55 5.31 -16.00
N VAL A 105 -1.99 4.18 -15.56
CA VAL A 105 -0.67 3.71 -15.99
C VAL A 105 -0.66 3.41 -17.49
N LEU A 106 -1.69 2.68 -17.97
CA LEU A 106 -1.83 2.37 -19.40
C LEU A 106 -1.98 3.64 -20.25
N ALA A 107 -2.75 4.61 -19.75
CA ALA A 107 -3.01 5.84 -20.46
C ALA A 107 -1.77 6.75 -20.55
N ALA A 108 -0.82 6.66 -19.61
CA ALA A 108 0.43 7.42 -19.66
C ALA A 108 1.23 7.11 -20.95
N LYS A 109 1.26 5.85 -21.39
CA LYS A 109 1.94 5.45 -22.63
C LYS A 109 1.42 6.17 -23.89
N PHE A 110 0.13 6.56 -23.94
CA PHE A 110 -0.45 7.22 -25.10
C PHE A 110 -0.08 8.70 -25.20
N HIS A 111 0.46 9.29 -24.14
CA HIS A 111 0.90 10.68 -24.13
C HIS A 111 2.36 10.86 -24.52
N SER A 112 3.18 9.80 -24.41
CA SER A 112 4.58 9.84 -24.80
C SER A 112 4.94 8.59 -25.60
N ALA A 113 5.28 8.78 -26.87
CA ALA A 113 5.68 7.67 -27.76
C ALA A 113 6.95 6.97 -27.27
N ASP A 114 7.82 7.69 -26.55
CA ASP A 114 9.08 7.18 -26.04
C ASP A 114 8.96 6.47 -24.69
N LEU A 115 7.80 6.51 -24.06
CA LEU A 115 7.58 5.88 -22.76
C LEU A 115 7.39 4.38 -22.92
N ARG A 116 8.12 3.59 -22.13
CA ARG A 116 8.03 2.13 -22.07
C ARG A 116 7.39 1.72 -20.77
N LEU A 117 6.47 0.76 -20.84
CA LEU A 117 5.81 0.21 -19.66
C LEU A 117 6.25 -1.22 -19.39
N ALA A 118 6.76 -1.47 -18.20
CA ALA A 118 6.98 -2.81 -17.66
C ALA A 118 5.90 -3.14 -16.62
N TRP A 119 5.46 -4.39 -16.61
CA TRP A 119 4.57 -4.90 -15.57
C TRP A 119 5.27 -5.99 -14.76
N VAL A 120 5.50 -5.72 -13.49
CA VAL A 120 5.96 -6.73 -12.54
C VAL A 120 4.73 -7.46 -11.99
N ARG A 121 4.48 -8.65 -12.54
CA ARG A 121 3.28 -9.45 -12.23
C ARG A 121 3.70 -10.68 -11.42
N ARG A 122 3.40 -10.66 -10.12
CA ARG A 122 3.64 -11.83 -9.28
C ARG A 122 2.78 -13.02 -9.73
N GLY A 123 3.36 -14.22 -9.70
CA GLY A 123 2.67 -15.50 -9.86
C GLY A 123 1.90 -15.94 -8.61
N LEU A 124 1.51 -17.19 -8.57
CA LEU A 124 0.82 -17.88 -7.47
C LEU A 124 -0.47 -17.15 -7.05
N TRP A 125 -1.37 -16.98 -8.02
CA TRP A 125 -2.70 -16.43 -7.75
C TRP A 125 -3.67 -17.54 -7.40
N ARG A 126 -4.59 -17.22 -6.50
CA ARG A 126 -5.75 -18.08 -6.25
C ARG A 126 -6.49 -18.34 -7.56
N ASP A 127 -7.03 -19.53 -7.70
CA ASP A 127 -7.80 -19.87 -8.89
C ASP A 127 -8.99 -18.91 -9.07
N THR A 128 -8.94 -18.16 -10.15
CA THR A 128 -9.92 -17.15 -10.53
C THR A 128 -10.04 -17.07 -12.05
N PRO A 129 -11.21 -16.80 -12.63
CA PRO A 129 -11.42 -16.82 -14.08
C PRO A 129 -10.86 -15.56 -14.78
N GLN A 130 -9.59 -15.25 -14.60
CA GLN A 130 -8.96 -14.02 -15.10
C GLN A 130 -7.95 -14.21 -16.24
N LYS A 131 -7.76 -15.43 -16.74
CA LYS A 131 -6.72 -15.74 -17.76
C LYS A 131 -6.75 -14.81 -18.99
N LEU A 132 -7.93 -14.56 -19.55
CA LEU A 132 -8.08 -13.68 -20.73
C LEU A 132 -7.76 -12.19 -20.41
N THR A 133 -8.09 -11.74 -19.20
CA THR A 133 -7.77 -10.37 -18.77
C THR A 133 -6.27 -10.16 -18.68
N LEU A 134 -5.54 -11.13 -18.15
CA LEU A 134 -4.08 -11.06 -18.03
C LEU A 134 -3.40 -10.95 -19.39
N SER A 135 -3.82 -11.75 -20.41
CA SER A 135 -3.28 -11.66 -21.77
C SER A 135 -3.52 -10.28 -22.40
N LEU A 136 -4.69 -9.69 -22.18
CA LEU A 136 -4.99 -8.36 -22.72
C LEU A 136 -4.12 -7.27 -22.06
N TYR A 137 -3.88 -7.35 -20.75
CA TYR A 137 -2.97 -6.43 -20.08
C TYR A 137 -1.52 -6.63 -20.52
N ALA A 138 -1.07 -7.90 -20.64
CA ALA A 138 0.27 -8.21 -21.11
C ALA A 138 0.55 -7.66 -22.51
N SER A 139 -0.42 -7.71 -23.42
CA SER A 139 -0.26 -7.19 -24.79
C SER A 139 -0.06 -5.66 -24.85
N LEU A 140 -0.46 -4.93 -23.82
CA LEU A 140 -0.29 -3.48 -23.71
C LEU A 140 1.07 -3.06 -23.13
N MET A 141 1.80 -4.00 -22.53
CA MET A 141 3.11 -3.74 -21.93
C MET A 141 4.23 -3.91 -22.95
N ASP A 142 5.30 -3.14 -22.80
CA ASP A 142 6.54 -3.39 -23.53
C ASP A 142 7.24 -4.64 -22.99
N LYS A 143 7.15 -4.85 -21.68
CA LYS A 143 7.70 -6.01 -20.99
C LYS A 143 6.79 -6.44 -19.83
N VAL A 144 6.60 -7.75 -19.67
CA VAL A 144 6.00 -8.35 -18.46
C VAL A 144 7.08 -9.20 -17.79
N ILE A 145 7.29 -8.96 -16.51
CA ILE A 145 8.28 -9.67 -15.71
C ILE A 145 7.54 -10.38 -14.56
N GLU A 146 7.78 -11.67 -14.41
CA GLU A 146 7.17 -12.45 -13.33
C GLU A 146 8.22 -12.86 -12.31
N PRO A 147 8.23 -12.19 -11.12
CA PRO A 147 9.06 -12.62 -10.01
C PRO A 147 8.72 -14.07 -9.64
N GLY A 148 9.74 -14.90 -9.52
CA GLY A 148 9.60 -16.28 -9.08
C GLY A 148 9.02 -16.40 -7.68
N ASP A 149 8.57 -17.58 -7.34
CA ASP A 149 8.09 -17.95 -6.02
C ASP A 149 8.64 -19.34 -5.70
N TYR A 150 9.19 -19.56 -4.52
CA TYR A 150 9.66 -20.89 -4.13
C TYR A 150 8.54 -21.93 -4.27
N ALA A 151 7.31 -21.55 -3.99
CA ALA A 151 6.13 -22.40 -4.14
C ALA A 151 5.53 -22.44 -5.56
N ALA A 152 6.26 -22.03 -6.60
CA ALA A 152 5.72 -21.93 -7.97
C ALA A 152 5.12 -23.25 -8.48
N ALA A 153 5.61 -24.41 -8.03
CA ALA A 153 5.05 -25.72 -8.36
C ALA A 153 3.61 -25.94 -7.85
N TYR A 154 3.18 -25.15 -6.87
CA TYR A 154 1.83 -25.17 -6.29
C TYR A 154 0.89 -24.16 -6.95
N ASP A 155 1.33 -23.40 -7.96
CA ASP A 155 0.48 -22.44 -8.68
C ASP A 155 -0.55 -23.18 -9.54
N LYS A 156 -1.81 -23.11 -9.15
CA LYS A 156 -2.99 -23.61 -9.88
C LYS A 156 -3.85 -22.48 -10.46
N GLY A 157 -3.43 -21.25 -10.25
CA GLY A 157 -4.17 -20.06 -10.61
C GLY A 157 -4.03 -19.63 -12.07
N PRO A 158 -4.56 -18.46 -12.43
CA PRO A 158 -4.53 -17.96 -13.81
C PRO A 158 -3.13 -17.54 -14.28
N THR A 159 -2.15 -17.52 -13.40
CA THR A 159 -0.72 -17.27 -13.71
C THR A 159 0.05 -18.53 -14.05
N SER A 160 -0.47 -19.69 -13.69
CA SER A 160 0.16 -20.98 -13.97
C SER A 160 0.29 -21.26 -15.47
N GLY A 161 1.45 -21.76 -15.88
CA GLY A 161 1.72 -22.19 -17.27
C GLY A 161 1.70 -21.05 -18.29
N ARG A 162 1.81 -19.78 -17.89
CA ARG A 162 1.86 -18.65 -18.81
C ARG A 162 3.28 -18.42 -19.33
N ASP A 163 3.34 -18.05 -20.62
CA ASP A 163 4.55 -17.73 -21.38
C ASP A 163 4.63 -16.24 -21.78
N ASP A 164 3.64 -15.42 -21.37
CA ASP A 164 3.56 -14.00 -21.68
C ASP A 164 4.37 -13.11 -20.73
N ALA A 165 5.21 -13.70 -19.89
CA ALA A 165 6.09 -13.00 -18.98
C ALA A 165 7.50 -13.61 -18.94
N GLU A 166 8.51 -12.76 -18.84
CA GLU A 166 9.87 -13.19 -18.54
C GLU A 166 9.96 -13.54 -17.06
N LYS A 167 10.21 -14.81 -16.76
CA LYS A 167 10.37 -15.28 -15.38
C LYS A 167 11.77 -14.92 -14.87
N VAL A 168 11.85 -14.53 -13.63
CA VAL A 168 13.08 -14.25 -12.89
C VAL A 168 13.07 -15.00 -11.56
N ALA A 169 14.19 -15.03 -10.84
CA ALA A 169 14.26 -15.59 -9.51
C ALA A 169 13.30 -14.87 -8.53
N PRO A 170 13.02 -15.43 -7.36
CA PRO A 170 12.28 -14.74 -6.30
C PRO A 170 12.93 -13.40 -5.93
N VAL A 171 12.11 -12.44 -5.47
CA VAL A 171 12.58 -11.13 -5.02
C VAL A 171 12.50 -11.07 -3.50
N SER A 172 13.61 -10.74 -2.87
CA SER A 172 13.71 -10.47 -1.43
C SER A 172 14.41 -9.14 -1.18
N LEU A 173 14.02 -8.46 -0.11
CA LEU A 173 14.77 -7.31 0.40
C LEU A 173 15.86 -7.75 1.39
N TYR A 174 15.81 -8.96 1.89
CA TYR A 174 16.88 -9.58 2.66
C TYR A 174 18.05 -9.94 1.74
N SER A 175 19.25 -9.67 2.22
CA SER A 175 20.51 -10.12 1.62
C SER A 175 21.45 -10.47 2.76
N HIS A 176 22.19 -11.57 2.61
CA HIS A 176 23.21 -11.99 3.58
C HIS A 176 24.29 -10.92 3.78
N ASP A 177 24.67 -10.24 2.69
CA ASP A 177 25.72 -9.21 2.72
C ASP A 177 25.32 -7.94 3.50
N GLU A 178 24.01 -7.69 3.65
CA GLU A 178 23.47 -6.52 4.33
C GLU A 178 22.82 -6.84 5.68
N ALA A 179 22.68 -8.10 6.01
CA ALA A 179 22.14 -8.54 7.28
C ALA A 179 23.11 -8.16 8.40
N LEU A 180 22.58 -7.50 9.43
CA LEU A 180 23.39 -7.11 10.57
C LEU A 180 23.71 -8.33 11.45
N PRO A 181 24.87 -8.35 12.10
CA PRO A 181 25.17 -9.34 13.11
C PRO A 181 24.07 -9.39 14.18
N ARG A 182 23.82 -10.59 14.72
CA ARG A 182 22.74 -10.85 15.69
C ARG A 182 22.70 -9.83 16.82
N ASP A 183 23.84 -9.58 17.45
CA ASP A 183 23.93 -8.72 18.63
C ASP A 183 23.65 -7.25 18.29
N GLU A 184 24.17 -6.77 17.16
CA GLU A 184 23.89 -5.44 16.66
C GLU A 184 22.41 -5.26 16.32
N ALA A 185 21.84 -6.22 15.61
CA ALA A 185 20.42 -6.20 15.27
C ALA A 185 19.53 -6.21 16.53
N ARG A 186 19.90 -6.95 17.57
CA ARG A 186 19.21 -6.96 18.86
C ARG A 186 19.32 -5.64 19.60
N GLN A 187 20.50 -5.01 19.61
CA GLN A 187 20.71 -3.69 20.23
C GLN A 187 19.82 -2.63 19.57
N ILE A 188 19.77 -2.60 18.24
CA ILE A 188 18.89 -1.67 17.48
C ILE A 188 17.42 -1.87 17.86
N LEU A 189 16.99 -3.11 18.02
CA LEU A 189 15.60 -3.45 18.39
C LEU A 189 15.31 -3.34 19.89
N GLY A 190 16.31 -3.05 20.72
CA GLY A 190 16.20 -3.02 22.17
C GLY A 190 15.92 -4.38 22.79
N LEU A 191 16.35 -5.47 22.13
CA LEU A 191 16.21 -6.85 22.63
C LEU A 191 17.40 -7.23 23.49
N ASP A 192 17.15 -8.07 24.48
CA ASP A 192 18.17 -8.66 25.32
C ASP A 192 19.00 -9.68 24.51
N LEU A 193 20.32 -9.70 24.70
CA LEU A 193 21.23 -10.52 23.91
C LEU A 193 21.12 -12.02 24.22
N ASP A 194 20.83 -12.36 25.47
CA ASP A 194 20.88 -13.75 25.98
C ASP A 194 19.51 -14.43 25.97
N ARG A 195 18.43 -13.69 25.79
CA ARG A 195 17.08 -14.20 25.84
C ARG A 195 16.57 -14.59 24.44
N PRO A 196 15.74 -15.64 24.31
CA PRO A 196 15.12 -15.95 23.02
C PRO A 196 14.20 -14.82 22.55
N ALA A 197 14.22 -14.54 21.25
CA ALA A 197 13.43 -13.48 20.63
C ALA A 197 12.60 -14.00 19.45
N VAL A 198 11.31 -13.67 19.42
CA VAL A 198 10.38 -14.09 18.35
C VAL A 198 9.74 -12.87 17.69
N LEU A 199 9.80 -12.85 16.36
CA LEU A 199 9.12 -11.83 15.55
C LEU A 199 7.70 -12.29 15.20
N VAL A 200 6.69 -11.45 15.47
CA VAL A 200 5.30 -11.70 15.09
C VAL A 200 4.80 -10.63 14.11
N THR A 201 4.44 -11.05 12.89
CA THR A 201 3.99 -10.16 11.82
C THR A 201 2.59 -10.54 11.31
N LEU A 202 1.64 -10.64 12.24
CA LEU A 202 0.24 -10.93 11.92
C LEU A 202 -0.61 -9.65 11.87
N GLY A 203 -1.70 -9.70 11.08
CA GLY A 203 -2.68 -8.63 11.00
C GLY A 203 -3.63 -8.61 12.21
N THR A 204 -4.31 -7.46 12.39
CA THR A 204 -5.34 -7.24 13.41
C THR A 204 -6.58 -6.57 12.82
N ALA A 205 -6.76 -6.64 11.49
CA ALA A 205 -7.83 -5.91 10.79
C ALA A 205 -9.21 -6.58 10.94
N THR A 206 -9.24 -7.90 11.13
CA THR A 206 -10.49 -8.67 11.31
C THR A 206 -10.55 -9.35 12.67
N ILE A 207 -11.74 -9.83 13.06
CA ILE A 207 -11.92 -10.56 14.33
C ILE A 207 -11.08 -11.85 14.30
N GLU A 208 -11.11 -12.57 13.19
CA GLU A 208 -10.37 -13.82 13.02
C GLU A 208 -8.85 -13.59 13.11
N GLU A 209 -8.34 -12.50 12.55
CA GLU A 209 -6.92 -12.13 12.68
C GLU A 209 -6.55 -11.85 14.15
N VAL A 210 -7.42 -11.14 14.88
CA VAL A 210 -7.22 -10.88 16.32
C VAL A 210 -7.22 -12.17 17.13
N ASP A 211 -8.14 -13.10 16.85
CA ASP A 211 -8.22 -14.36 17.60
C ASP A 211 -7.03 -15.27 17.31
N ARG A 212 -6.54 -15.33 16.06
CA ARG A 212 -5.29 -16.02 15.71
C ARG A 212 -4.09 -15.40 16.46
N LEU A 213 -4.01 -14.08 16.49
CA LEU A 213 -2.94 -13.40 17.24
C LEU A 213 -3.01 -13.69 18.74
N LYS A 214 -4.20 -13.70 19.37
CA LYS A 214 -4.36 -14.09 20.76
C LYS A 214 -3.86 -15.52 21.00
N ALA A 215 -4.17 -16.47 20.10
CA ALA A 215 -3.69 -17.86 20.20
C ALA A 215 -2.16 -17.92 20.13
N VAL A 216 -1.55 -17.20 19.18
CA VAL A 216 -0.08 -17.09 19.08
C VAL A 216 0.53 -16.55 20.38
N LEU A 217 0.02 -15.45 20.91
CA LEU A 217 0.58 -14.84 22.12
C LEU A 217 0.41 -15.72 23.36
N ARG A 218 -0.69 -16.49 23.47
CA ARG A 218 -0.85 -17.49 24.55
C ARG A 218 0.16 -18.63 24.45
N GLY A 219 0.41 -19.11 23.23
CA GLY A 219 1.43 -20.16 23.01
C GLY A 219 2.83 -19.66 23.34
N LEU A 220 3.21 -18.47 22.84
CA LEU A 220 4.52 -17.88 23.13
C LEU A 220 4.74 -17.59 24.62
N LYS A 221 3.69 -17.25 25.38
CA LYS A 221 3.80 -17.04 26.81
C LYS A 221 4.33 -18.27 27.57
N ARG A 222 4.16 -19.48 27.02
CA ARG A 222 4.69 -20.71 27.63
C ARG A 222 6.17 -20.92 27.36
N TRP A 223 6.77 -20.17 26.46
CA TRP A 223 8.21 -20.19 26.25
C TRP A 223 8.90 -19.30 27.29
N THR A 224 9.62 -19.92 28.21
CA THR A 224 10.28 -19.23 29.33
C THR A 224 11.22 -18.12 28.81
N ASN A 225 11.13 -16.93 29.38
CA ASN A 225 11.98 -15.79 29.11
C ASN A 225 11.95 -15.29 27.65
N VAL A 226 10.96 -15.68 26.82
CA VAL A 226 10.86 -15.19 25.45
C VAL A 226 10.57 -13.69 25.41
N GLN A 227 11.22 -13.01 24.49
CA GLN A 227 10.91 -11.65 24.07
C GLN A 227 10.13 -11.70 22.75
N VAL A 228 9.02 -11.02 22.67
CA VAL A 228 8.22 -10.95 21.46
C VAL A 228 8.32 -9.56 20.87
N LEU A 229 8.67 -9.45 19.59
CA LEU A 229 8.64 -8.20 18.86
C LEU A 229 7.49 -8.22 17.86
N MET A 230 6.72 -7.13 17.81
CA MET A 230 5.71 -6.88 16.78
C MET A 230 5.96 -5.55 16.09
N THR A 231 5.54 -5.46 14.81
CA THR A 231 5.63 -4.20 14.04
C THR A 231 4.40 -3.31 14.18
N LYS A 232 3.38 -3.77 14.92
CA LYS A 232 2.11 -3.07 15.19
C LYS A 232 1.65 -3.38 16.61
N ASN A 233 0.96 -2.42 17.22
CA ASN A 233 0.34 -2.62 18.53
C ASN A 233 -0.71 -3.74 18.48
N PRO A 234 -0.60 -4.76 19.36
CA PRO A 234 -1.54 -5.86 19.45
C PRO A 234 -2.78 -5.44 20.27
N VAL A 235 -3.71 -4.81 19.58
CA VAL A 235 -4.99 -4.36 20.14
C VAL A 235 -6.16 -5.03 19.43
N ASP A 236 -7.27 -5.19 20.13
CA ASP A 236 -8.53 -5.59 19.53
C ASP A 236 -9.21 -4.41 18.79
N ARG A 237 -10.39 -4.65 18.23
CA ARG A 237 -11.15 -3.62 17.52
C ARG A 237 -11.64 -2.48 18.39
N THR A 238 -11.63 -2.62 19.70
CA THR A 238 -11.99 -1.58 20.68
C THR A 238 -10.77 -0.79 21.16
N GLY A 239 -9.57 -1.13 20.67
CA GLY A 239 -8.31 -0.51 21.08
C GLY A 239 -7.71 -1.10 22.36
N LYS A 240 -8.33 -2.16 22.94
CA LYS A 240 -7.80 -2.81 24.13
C LYS A 240 -6.64 -3.73 23.76
N SER A 241 -5.60 -3.72 24.61
CA SER A 241 -4.46 -4.64 24.48
C SER A 241 -4.92 -6.10 24.61
N ILE A 242 -4.39 -6.96 23.72
CA ILE A 242 -4.62 -8.41 23.75
C ILE A 242 -3.39 -9.20 24.24
N VAL A 243 -2.41 -8.50 24.77
CA VAL A 243 -1.17 -9.10 25.29
C VAL A 243 -1.48 -9.83 26.59
N PRO A 244 -1.15 -11.13 26.71
CA PRO A 244 -1.29 -11.85 27.96
C PRO A 244 -0.42 -11.23 29.07
N ALA A 245 -0.94 -11.14 30.27
CA ALA A 245 -0.19 -10.62 31.42
C ALA A 245 1.12 -11.41 31.62
N GLY A 246 2.23 -10.70 31.80
CA GLY A 246 3.56 -11.27 31.99
C GLY A 246 4.26 -11.80 30.74
N LEU A 247 3.75 -11.54 29.54
CA LEU A 247 4.50 -11.72 28.29
C LEU A 247 5.31 -10.44 28.00
N ASP A 248 6.63 -10.58 27.83
CA ASP A 248 7.50 -9.47 27.39
C ASP A 248 7.28 -9.24 25.88
N LEU A 249 6.41 -8.29 25.56
CA LEU A 249 6.09 -7.91 24.19
C LEU A 249 6.41 -6.45 23.95
N ARG A 250 7.19 -6.21 22.89
CA ARG A 250 7.59 -4.88 22.43
C ARG A 250 7.09 -4.62 21.02
N THR A 251 6.92 -3.36 20.71
CA THR A 251 6.59 -2.93 19.35
C THR A 251 7.70 -2.06 18.82
N ALA A 252 8.16 -2.34 17.59
CA ALA A 252 9.15 -1.53 16.92
C ALA A 252 8.70 -1.21 15.49
N ARG A 253 9.00 0.00 15.03
CA ARG A 253 8.84 0.42 13.65
C ARG A 253 10.23 0.61 13.06
N TYR A 254 10.63 -0.32 12.22
CA TYR A 254 11.92 -0.29 11.55
C TYR A 254 11.74 -0.67 10.07
N PHE A 255 12.44 0.04 9.19
CA PHE A 255 12.50 -0.29 7.77
C PHE A 255 13.94 -0.13 7.26
N PRO A 256 14.48 -1.08 6.52
CA PRO A 256 13.92 -2.41 6.24
C PRO A 256 14.16 -3.42 7.40
N LEU A 257 13.11 -4.03 7.90
CA LEU A 257 13.19 -5.04 8.97
C LEU A 257 14.01 -6.28 8.52
N ALA A 258 14.06 -6.52 7.22
CA ALA A 258 14.83 -7.62 6.63
C ALA A 258 16.29 -7.66 7.11
N LYS A 259 16.96 -6.51 7.26
CA LYS A 259 18.36 -6.44 7.77
C LYS A 259 18.53 -6.93 9.21
N LEU A 260 17.45 -6.94 9.98
CA LEU A 260 17.45 -7.28 11.41
C LEU A 260 16.94 -8.68 11.69
N LEU A 261 16.66 -9.50 10.67
CA LEU A 261 16.16 -10.87 10.85
C LEU A 261 17.09 -11.77 11.68
N PRO A 262 18.44 -11.62 11.63
CA PRO A 262 19.32 -12.40 12.52
C PRO A 262 19.10 -12.17 14.02
N ALA A 263 18.39 -11.10 14.42
CA ALA A 263 18.03 -10.88 15.84
C ALA A 263 17.13 -11.96 16.42
N PHE A 264 16.38 -12.69 15.60
CA PHE A 264 15.28 -13.55 16.02
C PHE A 264 15.63 -15.03 15.99
N ASP A 265 15.19 -15.76 17.01
CA ASP A 265 15.28 -17.22 17.11
C ASP A 265 14.14 -17.92 16.36
N GLY A 266 13.12 -17.16 15.97
CA GLY A 266 12.01 -17.65 15.19
C GLY A 266 11.02 -16.55 14.83
N ALA A 267 10.11 -16.86 13.93
CA ALA A 267 9.07 -15.94 13.49
C ALA A 267 7.69 -16.61 13.39
N ILE A 268 6.63 -15.84 13.58
CA ILE A 268 5.25 -16.25 13.30
C ILE A 268 4.61 -15.19 12.40
N SER A 269 4.21 -15.59 11.20
CA SER A 269 3.84 -14.64 10.15
C SER A 269 2.68 -15.14 9.28
N ALA A 270 2.02 -14.21 8.61
CA ALA A 270 1.21 -14.55 7.45
C ALA A 270 2.11 -14.98 6.28
N ALA A 271 1.62 -15.90 5.43
CA ALA A 271 2.38 -16.46 4.32
C ALA A 271 2.39 -15.53 3.08
N GLY A 272 2.64 -14.23 3.30
CA GLY A 272 2.78 -13.26 2.22
C GLY A 272 4.07 -13.49 1.42
N TYR A 273 4.08 -13.04 0.15
CA TYR A 273 5.22 -13.23 -0.75
C TYR A 273 6.55 -12.79 -0.10
N ASN A 274 6.65 -11.55 0.35
CA ASN A 274 7.92 -11.05 0.90
C ASN A 274 8.31 -11.79 2.17
N SER A 275 7.36 -12.03 3.09
CA SER A 275 7.65 -12.70 4.36
C SER A 275 8.26 -14.09 4.15
N ILE A 276 7.72 -14.85 3.19
CA ILE A 276 8.29 -16.18 2.89
C ILE A 276 9.70 -16.05 2.36
N HIS A 277 9.92 -15.23 1.32
CA HIS A 277 11.24 -15.13 0.70
C HIS A 277 12.28 -14.51 1.65
N GLU A 278 11.90 -13.55 2.48
CA GLU A 278 12.81 -12.95 3.46
C GLU A 278 13.16 -13.92 4.60
N PHE A 279 12.16 -14.58 5.22
CA PHE A 279 12.43 -15.51 6.32
C PHE A 279 13.15 -16.77 5.89
N MET A 280 12.77 -17.32 4.73
CA MET A 280 13.44 -18.50 4.20
C MET A 280 14.89 -18.21 3.81
N CYS A 281 15.15 -17.09 3.13
CA CYS A 281 16.50 -16.67 2.78
C CYS A 281 17.35 -16.36 4.02
N ALA A 282 16.76 -15.76 5.07
CA ALA A 282 17.44 -15.51 6.34
C ALA A 282 17.65 -16.78 7.19
N GLY A 283 17.11 -17.93 6.80
CA GLY A 283 17.12 -19.15 7.62
C GLY A 283 16.35 -19.02 8.93
N THR A 284 15.41 -18.08 9.03
CA THR A 284 14.64 -17.85 10.25
C THR A 284 13.57 -18.93 10.42
N PRO A 285 13.62 -19.74 11.51
CA PRO A 285 12.61 -20.76 11.79
C PRO A 285 11.23 -20.14 11.89
N THR A 286 10.30 -20.51 10.98
CA THR A 286 9.05 -19.78 10.84
C THR A 286 7.81 -20.68 10.91
N ILE A 287 6.77 -20.18 11.61
CA ILE A 287 5.42 -20.72 11.55
C ILE A 287 4.58 -19.76 10.68
N PHE A 288 4.05 -20.27 9.57
CA PHE A 288 3.14 -19.51 8.72
C PHE A 288 1.68 -19.81 9.04
N ILE A 289 0.90 -18.76 9.23
CA ILE A 289 -0.56 -18.80 9.38
C ILE A 289 -1.14 -18.09 8.15
N PRO A 290 -1.57 -18.85 7.11
CA PRO A 290 -2.03 -18.25 5.86
C PRO A 290 -3.31 -17.45 6.06
N VAL A 291 -3.40 -16.31 5.37
CA VAL A 291 -4.55 -15.41 5.40
C VAL A 291 -5.15 -15.31 4.00
N MET A 292 -6.48 -15.42 3.92
CA MET A 292 -7.20 -15.29 2.64
C MET A 292 -7.26 -13.82 2.23
N ARG A 293 -6.45 -13.42 1.25
CA ARG A 293 -6.37 -12.02 0.79
C ARG A 293 -6.37 -11.92 -0.75
N GLY A 294 -7.46 -11.39 -1.29
CA GLY A 294 -7.55 -11.04 -2.72
C GLY A 294 -7.12 -12.16 -3.66
N THR A 295 -6.15 -11.86 -4.51
CA THR A 295 -5.60 -12.82 -5.49
C THR A 295 -4.40 -13.63 -4.96
N ASP A 296 -3.89 -13.32 -3.77
CA ASP A 296 -2.70 -13.96 -3.20
C ASP A 296 -3.02 -15.35 -2.64
N ASP A 297 -2.37 -16.39 -3.14
CA ASP A 297 -2.54 -17.75 -2.62
C ASP A 297 -1.53 -18.06 -1.52
N GLN A 298 -1.79 -17.51 -0.35
CA GLN A 298 -0.96 -17.74 0.84
C GLN A 298 -1.03 -19.17 1.34
N LEU A 299 -2.17 -19.85 1.11
CA LEU A 299 -2.35 -21.23 1.54
C LEU A 299 -1.43 -22.17 0.75
N ALA A 300 -1.41 -22.03 -0.58
CA ALA A 300 -0.52 -22.82 -1.43
C ALA A 300 0.95 -22.62 -1.05
N ARG A 301 1.33 -21.37 -0.75
CA ARG A 301 2.70 -21.02 -0.37
C ARG A 301 3.10 -21.60 0.99
N ALA A 302 2.24 -21.45 2.01
CA ALA A 302 2.50 -22.01 3.34
C ALA A 302 2.53 -23.54 3.30
N LYS A 303 1.63 -24.14 2.50
CA LYS A 303 1.60 -25.60 2.32
C LYS A 303 2.89 -26.11 1.66
N TRP A 304 3.38 -25.45 0.63
CA TRP A 304 4.66 -25.82 0.03
C TRP A 304 5.81 -25.79 1.06
N CYS A 305 5.92 -24.71 1.82
CA CYS A 305 6.95 -24.63 2.86
C CYS A 305 6.85 -25.77 3.87
N HIS A 306 5.65 -26.15 4.26
CA HIS A 306 5.41 -27.23 5.21
C HIS A 306 5.73 -28.61 4.63
N ASP A 307 5.24 -28.91 3.43
CA ASP A 307 5.41 -30.20 2.76
C ASP A 307 6.89 -30.51 2.48
N PHE A 308 7.72 -29.47 2.27
CA PHE A 308 9.15 -29.61 2.05
C PHE A 308 10.03 -29.35 3.30
N GLY A 309 9.43 -29.08 4.45
CA GLY A 309 10.13 -28.91 5.71
C GLY A 309 10.87 -27.59 5.90
N PHE A 310 10.58 -26.56 5.09
CA PHE A 310 11.19 -25.24 5.22
C PHE A 310 10.56 -24.40 6.35
N ALA A 311 9.28 -24.61 6.62
CA ALA A 311 8.55 -23.93 7.69
C ALA A 311 7.38 -24.78 8.16
N ILE A 312 6.76 -24.40 9.27
CA ILE A 312 5.53 -25.01 9.77
C ILE A 312 4.35 -24.23 9.23
N MET A 313 3.34 -24.90 8.67
CA MET A 313 2.03 -24.31 8.41
C MET A 313 1.08 -24.62 9.56
N ALA A 314 0.58 -23.60 10.24
CA ALA A 314 -0.52 -23.75 11.18
C ALA A 314 -1.85 -23.46 10.47
N ASP A 315 -2.85 -24.33 10.66
CA ASP A 315 -4.19 -24.15 10.12
C ASP A 315 -4.84 -22.89 10.72
N PRO A 316 -5.21 -21.90 9.91
CA PRO A 316 -5.79 -20.63 10.38
C PRO A 316 -7.13 -20.79 11.12
N GLU A 317 -7.85 -21.91 10.92
CA GLU A 317 -9.13 -22.17 11.57
C GLU A 317 -8.97 -22.96 12.89
N ASN A 318 -7.77 -23.49 13.17
CA ASN A 318 -7.50 -24.26 14.37
C ASN A 318 -6.70 -23.45 15.41
N LEU A 319 -7.42 -22.63 16.20
CA LEU A 319 -6.78 -21.75 17.20
C LEU A 319 -5.95 -22.52 18.25
N LEU A 320 -6.39 -23.71 18.68
CA LEU A 320 -5.62 -24.56 19.60
C LEU A 320 -4.36 -25.11 18.93
N GLY A 321 -4.43 -25.45 17.65
CA GLY A 321 -3.28 -25.84 16.84
C GLY A 321 -2.26 -24.71 16.71
N ILE A 322 -2.71 -23.49 16.46
CA ILE A 322 -1.87 -22.28 16.43
C ILE A 322 -1.16 -22.09 17.76
N GLU A 323 -1.89 -22.16 18.87
CA GLU A 323 -1.33 -22.00 20.21
C GLU A 323 -0.24 -23.05 20.51
N ARG A 324 -0.49 -24.33 20.19
CA ARG A 324 0.48 -25.42 20.36
C ARG A 324 1.74 -25.24 19.49
N TRP A 325 1.58 -24.83 18.24
CA TRP A 325 2.74 -24.58 17.38
C TRP A 325 3.56 -23.40 17.85
N ALA A 326 2.92 -22.31 18.30
CA ALA A 326 3.61 -21.17 18.87
C ALA A 326 4.43 -21.55 20.13
N GLU A 327 3.90 -22.42 20.99
CA GLU A 327 4.61 -22.99 22.13
C GLU A 327 5.80 -23.86 21.67
N ARG A 328 5.58 -24.76 20.70
CA ARG A 328 6.61 -25.68 20.18
C ARG A 328 7.75 -24.99 19.44
N LEU A 329 7.60 -23.73 19.06
CA LEU A 329 8.72 -22.94 18.53
C LEU A 329 9.84 -22.76 19.56
N SER A 330 9.58 -23.01 20.85
CA SER A 330 10.60 -23.07 21.91
C SER A 330 11.57 -24.23 21.76
N ASP A 331 11.19 -25.32 21.05
CA ASP A 331 12.03 -26.48 20.83
C ASP A 331 13.19 -26.16 19.87
N VAL A 332 14.41 -26.23 20.37
CA VAL A 332 15.63 -25.93 19.62
C VAL A 332 15.84 -26.89 18.44
N ASN A 333 15.41 -28.15 18.56
CA ASN A 333 15.58 -29.14 17.51
C ASN A 333 14.67 -28.80 16.32
N ILE A 334 13.44 -28.34 16.58
CA ILE A 334 12.53 -27.87 15.55
C ILE A 334 13.14 -26.66 14.86
N ARG A 335 13.63 -25.68 15.60
CA ARG A 335 14.24 -24.48 15.01
C ARG A 335 15.46 -24.81 14.16
N ASN A 336 16.36 -25.64 14.68
CA ASN A 336 17.57 -26.04 13.94
C ASN A 336 17.22 -26.79 12.66
N SER A 337 16.26 -27.72 12.71
CA SER A 337 15.80 -28.45 11.53
C SER A 337 15.28 -27.52 10.43
N LEU A 338 14.42 -26.56 10.78
CA LEU A 338 13.86 -25.59 9.84
C LEU A 338 14.95 -24.67 9.28
N SER A 339 15.82 -24.15 10.13
CA SER A 339 16.91 -23.26 9.70
C SER A 339 17.88 -23.96 8.75
N THR A 340 18.32 -25.19 9.09
CA THR A 340 19.21 -25.97 8.24
C THR A 340 18.57 -26.27 6.88
N LYS A 341 17.29 -26.59 6.87
CA LYS A 341 16.56 -26.87 5.61
C LYS A 341 16.53 -25.65 4.69
N CYS A 342 16.39 -24.44 5.24
CA CYS A 342 16.39 -23.21 4.44
C CYS A 342 17.71 -22.96 3.70
N LEU A 343 18.84 -23.53 4.15
CA LEU A 343 20.14 -23.42 3.46
C LEU A 343 20.15 -24.12 2.08
N GLU A 344 19.17 -24.99 1.80
CA GLU A 344 19.03 -25.66 0.49
C GLU A 344 18.41 -24.72 -0.56
N LEU A 345 17.84 -23.59 -0.16
CA LEU A 345 17.19 -22.67 -1.08
C LEU A 345 18.23 -21.80 -1.79
N SER A 346 17.98 -21.54 -3.08
CA SER A 346 18.78 -20.59 -3.84
C SER A 346 18.50 -19.15 -3.42
N ASP A 347 19.51 -18.30 -3.52
CA ASP A 347 19.38 -16.88 -3.24
C ASP A 347 18.33 -16.19 -4.12
N PRO A 348 17.52 -15.30 -3.58
CA PRO A 348 16.50 -14.59 -4.32
C PRO A 348 17.11 -13.42 -5.13
N SER A 349 17.74 -13.71 -6.26
CA SER A 349 18.39 -12.73 -7.14
C SER A 349 17.43 -11.88 -7.99
N GLY A 350 16.13 -12.15 -7.93
CA GLY A 350 15.12 -11.57 -8.82
C GLY A 350 15.07 -10.05 -8.83
N GLY A 351 15.46 -9.38 -7.74
CA GLY A 351 15.57 -7.92 -7.68
C GLY A 351 16.63 -7.39 -8.67
N LYS A 352 17.79 -8.03 -8.73
CA LYS A 352 18.88 -7.71 -9.67
C LYS A 352 18.49 -8.03 -11.11
N GLU A 353 17.83 -9.16 -11.34
CA GLU A 353 17.37 -9.56 -12.68
C GLU A 353 16.29 -8.61 -13.21
N ILE A 354 15.33 -8.17 -12.39
CA ILE A 354 14.34 -7.16 -12.78
C ILE A 354 15.04 -5.84 -13.10
N ALA A 355 15.97 -5.39 -12.26
CA ALA A 355 16.73 -4.17 -12.48
C ALA A 355 17.44 -4.19 -13.84
N GLN A 356 18.14 -5.29 -14.18
CA GLN A 356 18.81 -5.45 -15.48
C GLN A 356 17.80 -5.38 -16.64
N LYS A 357 16.65 -6.07 -16.52
CA LYS A 357 15.61 -6.04 -17.55
C LYS A 357 14.99 -4.65 -17.75
N LEU A 358 14.91 -3.83 -16.71
CA LEU A 358 14.44 -2.45 -16.78
C LEU A 358 15.50 -1.53 -17.40
N LEU A 359 16.79 -1.74 -17.11
CA LEU A 359 17.91 -1.05 -17.77
C LEU A 359 17.93 -1.36 -19.27
N ASP A 360 17.82 -2.62 -19.66
CA ASP A 360 17.77 -3.04 -21.07
C ASP A 360 16.56 -2.43 -21.77
N LEU A 361 15.40 -2.40 -21.09
CA LEU A 361 14.19 -1.76 -21.60
C LEU A 361 14.39 -0.26 -21.80
N SER A 362 15.16 0.42 -20.96
CA SER A 362 15.44 1.86 -21.09
C SER A 362 16.23 2.19 -22.37
N ARG A 363 17.02 1.24 -22.86
CA ARG A 363 17.86 1.35 -24.06
C ARG A 363 17.15 0.85 -25.32
N SER A 364 16.05 0.09 -25.16
CA SER A 364 15.30 -0.52 -26.28
C SER A 364 14.37 0.50 -26.94
N PRO A 365 13.98 0.36 -28.20
CA PRO A 365 12.93 1.17 -28.81
C PRO A 365 11.57 0.88 -28.15
N ALA A 366 10.73 1.91 -28.02
CA ALA A 366 9.36 1.72 -27.54
C ALA A 366 8.53 0.94 -28.60
N LYS A 367 7.53 0.18 -28.14
CA LYS A 367 6.58 -0.48 -29.05
C LYS A 367 5.90 0.55 -29.95
N ASN A 368 5.72 0.18 -31.24
CA ASN A 368 5.04 1.02 -32.21
C ASN A 368 3.66 1.47 -31.67
N GLY A 369 3.41 2.78 -31.70
CA GLY A 369 2.19 3.40 -31.18
C GLY A 369 0.90 2.87 -31.82
N VAL A 370 0.93 2.43 -33.10
CA VAL A 370 -0.23 1.83 -33.79
C VAL A 370 -0.59 0.48 -33.14
N VAL A 371 0.42 -0.36 -32.84
CA VAL A 371 0.22 -1.66 -32.18
C VAL A 371 -0.34 -1.45 -30.78
N VAL A 372 0.16 -0.47 -30.06
CA VAL A 372 -0.33 -0.13 -28.73
C VAL A 372 -1.76 0.39 -28.78
N ALA A 373 -2.08 1.29 -29.71
CA ALA A 373 -3.42 1.81 -29.91
C ALA A 373 -4.43 0.72 -30.27
N TYR A 374 -4.07 -0.19 -31.17
CA TYR A 374 -4.90 -1.34 -31.52
C TYR A 374 -5.14 -2.27 -30.32
N SER A 375 -4.10 -2.58 -29.56
CA SER A 375 -4.20 -3.41 -28.35
C SER A 375 -5.09 -2.76 -27.28
N TYR A 376 -4.97 -1.46 -27.11
CA TYR A 376 -5.82 -0.67 -26.19
C TYR A 376 -7.28 -0.65 -26.65
N TRP A 377 -7.53 -0.48 -27.94
CA TRP A 377 -8.87 -0.54 -28.48
C TRP A 377 -9.52 -1.90 -28.25
N ARG A 378 -8.79 -3.01 -28.54
CA ARG A 378 -9.23 -4.38 -28.19
C ARG A 378 -9.52 -4.53 -26.70
N PHE A 379 -8.66 -4.00 -25.84
CA PHE A 379 -8.88 -3.98 -24.39
C PHE A 379 -10.18 -3.26 -24.02
N LYS A 380 -10.42 -2.07 -24.55
CA LYS A 380 -11.66 -1.33 -24.30
C LYS A 380 -12.90 -2.08 -24.80
N LEU A 381 -12.86 -2.67 -25.97
CA LEU A 381 -13.95 -3.50 -26.49
C LEU A 381 -14.22 -4.72 -25.58
N SER A 382 -13.17 -5.38 -25.08
CA SER A 382 -13.32 -6.50 -24.17
C SER A 382 -13.99 -6.10 -22.85
N GLN A 383 -13.74 -4.89 -22.37
CA GLN A 383 -14.40 -4.32 -21.18
C GLN A 383 -15.90 -4.06 -21.44
N ILE A 384 -16.24 -3.59 -22.62
CA ILE A 384 -17.65 -3.36 -23.04
C ILE A 384 -18.39 -4.71 -23.16
N ARG A 385 -17.79 -5.71 -23.78
CA ARG A 385 -18.40 -7.05 -23.94
C ARG A 385 -18.61 -7.79 -22.61
N ARG A 386 -17.79 -7.52 -21.60
CA ARG A 386 -17.93 -8.11 -20.24
C ARG A 386 -19.00 -7.44 -19.39
N SER A 387 -19.35 -6.19 -19.69
CA SER A 387 -20.57 -5.62 -19.12
C SER A 387 -21.74 -6.33 -19.80
N THR A 388 -22.29 -7.38 -19.15
CA THR A 388 -23.47 -8.06 -19.65
C THR A 388 -24.53 -7.03 -20.03
N PHE A 389 -25.31 -7.29 -21.09
CA PHE A 389 -26.41 -6.43 -21.55
C PHE A 389 -27.30 -5.94 -20.38
N ARG A 390 -27.48 -6.78 -19.34
CA ARG A 390 -28.08 -6.39 -18.06
C ARG A 390 -27.32 -5.29 -17.30
N GLY A 391 -26.01 -5.30 -17.34
CA GLY A 391 -25.19 -4.27 -16.68
C GLY A 391 -25.22 -2.93 -17.45
N ILE A 392 -25.32 -2.97 -18.78
CA ILE A 392 -25.50 -1.78 -19.62
C ILE A 392 -26.90 -1.20 -19.39
N LEU A 393 -27.95 -2.01 -19.39
CA LEU A 393 -29.32 -1.61 -19.05
C LEU A 393 -29.40 -1.03 -17.64
N LYS A 394 -28.78 -1.66 -16.65
CA LYS A 394 -28.74 -1.17 -15.27
C LYS A 394 -27.99 0.16 -15.15
N ARG A 395 -26.87 0.33 -15.85
CA ARG A 395 -26.13 1.61 -15.89
C ARG A 395 -26.89 2.71 -16.64
N SER A 396 -27.51 2.37 -17.77
CA SER A 396 -28.36 3.30 -18.52
C SER A 396 -29.58 3.71 -17.70
N TYR A 397 -30.23 2.76 -17.03
CA TYR A 397 -31.34 3.04 -16.10
C TYR A 397 -30.91 3.98 -14.96
N TYR A 398 -29.79 3.72 -14.28
CA TYR A 398 -29.29 4.61 -13.22
C TYR A 398 -28.85 5.98 -13.75
N THR A 399 -28.33 6.05 -14.98
CA THR A 399 -27.97 7.31 -15.60
C THR A 399 -29.21 8.12 -15.95
N ILE A 400 -30.22 7.48 -16.54
CA ILE A 400 -31.52 8.09 -16.88
C ILE A 400 -32.24 8.48 -15.59
N ALA A 401 -32.33 7.60 -14.61
CA ALA A 401 -32.95 7.91 -13.31
C ALA A 401 -32.25 9.09 -12.61
N ARG A 402 -30.94 9.16 -12.67
CA ARG A 402 -30.17 10.29 -12.11
C ARG A 402 -30.43 11.60 -12.84
N VAL A 403 -30.57 11.57 -14.17
CA VAL A 403 -30.92 12.74 -14.98
C VAL A 403 -32.36 13.17 -14.70
N VAL A 404 -33.30 12.24 -14.64
CA VAL A 404 -34.72 12.51 -14.30
C VAL A 404 -34.84 13.07 -12.88
N LEU A 405 -34.20 12.46 -11.88
CA LEU A 405 -34.23 12.96 -10.51
C LEU A 405 -33.56 14.35 -10.38
N ARG A 406 -32.47 14.57 -11.12
CA ARG A 406 -31.81 15.90 -11.14
C ARG A 406 -32.71 16.97 -11.76
N ASN A 407 -33.41 16.64 -12.85
CA ASN A 407 -34.33 17.58 -13.52
C ASN A 407 -35.59 17.77 -12.66
N ALA A 408 -36.12 16.73 -12.06
CA ALA A 408 -37.23 16.84 -11.10
C ALA A 408 -36.86 17.71 -9.89
N ALA A 409 -35.65 17.57 -9.34
CA ALA A 409 -35.15 18.43 -8.27
C ALA A 409 -34.96 19.89 -8.70
N LEU A 410 -34.57 20.14 -9.97
CA LEU A 410 -34.48 21.49 -10.54
C LEU A 410 -35.87 22.12 -10.76
N ILE A 411 -36.84 21.32 -11.21
CA ILE A 411 -38.25 21.74 -11.38
C ILE A 411 -38.86 21.99 -9.99
N TYR A 412 -38.67 21.10 -9.05
CA TYR A 412 -39.13 21.26 -7.68
C TYR A 412 -38.57 22.54 -7.03
N ARG A 413 -37.29 22.85 -7.24
CA ARG A 413 -36.67 24.10 -6.77
C ARG A 413 -37.23 25.37 -7.45
N LYS A 414 -37.80 25.28 -8.67
CA LYS A 414 -38.45 26.39 -9.34
C LYS A 414 -39.92 26.58 -8.95
N ILE A 415 -40.59 25.49 -8.54
CA ILE A 415 -42.03 25.49 -8.22
C ILE A 415 -42.26 25.78 -6.71
N VAL A 416 -41.36 25.39 -5.84
CA VAL A 416 -41.46 25.67 -4.40
C VAL A 416 -40.63 26.92 -4.10
N PRO A 417 -41.27 28.10 -3.92
CA PRO A 417 -40.55 29.29 -3.47
C PRO A 417 -39.96 29.01 -2.08
N ARG A 418 -38.65 29.11 -1.97
CA ARG A 418 -37.99 29.10 -0.67
C ARG A 418 -38.45 30.35 0.11
N LYS A 419 -39.35 30.19 1.05
CA LYS A 419 -39.39 31.09 2.18
C LYS A 419 -38.05 30.94 2.92
N ILE A 420 -37.09 31.79 2.58
CA ILE A 420 -35.93 32.03 3.40
C ILE A 420 -36.45 32.83 4.58
N GLU A 421 -36.93 32.17 5.61
CA GLU A 421 -37.01 32.80 6.92
C GLU A 421 -35.57 33.10 7.29
N ASN A 422 -35.29 34.39 7.53
CA ASN A 422 -34.07 34.84 8.16
C ASN A 422 -34.01 34.21 9.56
N ILE A 423 -33.48 33.01 9.68
CA ILE A 423 -33.14 32.38 10.94
C ILE A 423 -31.94 33.20 11.46
N LYS A 424 -32.21 34.16 12.34
CA LYS A 424 -31.16 34.74 13.17
C LYS A 424 -30.48 33.58 13.88
N PRO A 425 -29.15 33.46 13.87
CA PRO A 425 -28.48 32.39 14.58
C PRO A 425 -28.85 32.46 16.06
N ASP A 426 -29.52 31.44 16.53
CA ASP A 426 -29.79 31.24 17.94
C ASP A 426 -28.46 31.02 18.66
N LYS A 427 -28.13 31.93 19.59
CA LYS A 427 -26.88 31.91 20.35
C LYS A 427 -26.79 30.77 21.38
N SER A 428 -27.76 29.86 21.39
CA SER A 428 -27.91 28.83 22.43
C SER A 428 -27.57 27.38 21.97
N VAL A 429 -27.06 27.17 20.76
CA VAL A 429 -26.62 25.82 20.37
C VAL A 429 -25.20 25.57 20.84
N THR A 430 -25.08 25.08 22.05
CA THR A 430 -23.87 24.52 22.62
C THR A 430 -23.59 23.15 21.93
N PHE A 431 -22.70 23.12 20.97
CA PHE A 431 -22.13 21.87 20.45
C PHE A 431 -21.13 21.34 21.48
N SER A 432 -21.57 20.42 22.34
CA SER A 432 -20.68 19.63 23.18
C SER A 432 -20.25 18.37 22.42
N GLN A 433 -19.23 18.48 21.63
CA GLN A 433 -18.46 17.29 21.16
C GLN A 433 -16.99 17.66 21.14
N THR A 434 -16.25 17.09 22.06
CA THR A 434 -14.79 17.03 22.09
C THR A 434 -14.29 16.38 20.81
N LEU A 435 -13.81 17.16 19.85
CA LEU A 435 -13.10 16.64 18.69
C LEU A 435 -11.63 16.46 19.06
N ASP A 436 -11.19 15.22 18.94
CA ASP A 436 -9.80 14.79 19.13
C ASP A 436 -8.86 15.61 18.20
N SER A 437 -7.78 16.15 18.74
CA SER A 437 -6.71 16.86 18.01
C SER A 437 -6.13 16.04 16.83
N LYS A 438 -6.34 14.73 16.85
CA LYS A 438 -6.00 13.79 15.79
C LYS A 438 -6.85 13.99 14.54
N VAL A 439 -8.15 14.25 14.68
CA VAL A 439 -9.07 14.50 13.56
C VAL A 439 -8.71 15.79 12.84
N LEU A 440 -8.31 16.83 13.58
CA LEU A 440 -7.86 18.09 12.97
C LEU A 440 -6.54 17.93 12.22
N LYS A 441 -5.56 17.20 12.77
CA LYS A 441 -4.29 16.90 12.08
C LYS A 441 -4.54 16.09 10.80
N GLU A 442 -5.50 15.16 10.82
CA GLU A 442 -5.91 14.41 9.62
C GLU A 442 -6.63 15.30 8.60
N ALA A 443 -7.45 16.24 9.05
CA ALA A 443 -8.16 17.20 8.19
C ALA A 443 -7.19 18.19 7.53
N ILE A 444 -6.25 18.76 8.27
CA ILE A 444 -5.19 19.65 7.75
C ILE A 444 -4.27 18.89 6.79
N SER A 445 -3.85 17.69 7.13
CA SER A 445 -3.08 16.82 6.24
C SER A 445 -3.86 16.42 4.97
N SER A 446 -5.18 16.29 5.07
CA SER A 446 -6.06 16.04 3.93
C SER A 446 -6.21 17.28 3.05
N ALA A 447 -6.25 18.47 3.62
CA ALA A 447 -6.33 19.75 2.91
C ALA A 447 -5.08 20.01 2.06
N GLY A 448 -3.88 19.82 2.61
CA GLY A 448 -2.63 19.95 1.86
C GLY A 448 -2.53 18.94 0.70
N ARG A 449 -3.03 17.72 0.89
CA ARG A 449 -3.14 16.72 -0.18
C ARG A 449 -4.12 17.15 -1.29
N PHE A 450 -5.20 17.83 -0.94
CA PHE A 450 -6.17 18.37 -1.90
C PHE A 450 -5.57 19.47 -2.77
N GLU A 451 -4.76 20.35 -2.22
CA GLU A 451 -4.05 21.37 -2.98
C GLU A 451 -3.12 20.79 -4.01
N HIS A 452 -2.32 19.80 -3.62
CA HIS A 452 -1.41 19.12 -4.52
C HIS A 452 -2.17 18.48 -5.70
N ILE A 453 -3.32 17.84 -5.45
CA ILE A 453 -4.19 17.27 -6.48
C ILE A 453 -4.74 18.36 -7.40
N LEU A 454 -5.12 19.51 -6.87
CA LEU A 454 -5.68 20.61 -7.65
C LEU A 454 -4.63 21.38 -8.46
N SER A 455 -3.42 21.52 -7.94
CA SER A 455 -2.30 22.21 -8.59
C SER A 455 -1.73 21.41 -9.78
N ASP A 456 -1.63 20.08 -9.64
CA ASP A 456 -0.98 19.23 -10.63
C ASP A 456 -1.87 18.72 -11.77
N SER A 457 -3.19 18.90 -11.66
CA SER A 457 -4.13 18.33 -12.65
C SER A 457 -4.57 19.37 -13.68
N SER A 458 -3.76 19.59 -14.71
CA SER A 458 -4.10 20.49 -15.84
C SER A 458 -5.32 20.03 -16.64
N LEU A 459 -5.73 18.77 -16.52
CA LEU A 459 -6.78 18.12 -17.34
C LEU A 459 -8.08 17.82 -16.59
N MET A 460 -8.21 18.19 -15.32
CA MET A 460 -9.50 18.09 -14.63
C MET A 460 -10.49 19.14 -15.18
N TYR A 461 -11.67 18.67 -15.62
CA TYR A 461 -12.74 19.56 -16.04
C TYR A 461 -13.05 20.60 -14.94
N LYS A 462 -13.15 21.88 -15.32
CA LYS A 462 -13.44 23.02 -14.42
C LYS A 462 -14.56 22.72 -13.41
N SER A 463 -15.63 22.00 -13.84
CA SER A 463 -16.77 21.65 -12.99
C SER A 463 -16.42 20.63 -11.88
N VAL A 464 -15.50 19.70 -12.14
CA VAL A 464 -15.07 18.69 -11.16
C VAL A 464 -14.12 19.32 -10.16
N ARG A 465 -13.18 20.17 -10.63
CA ARG A 465 -12.29 20.98 -9.78
C ARG A 465 -13.10 21.82 -8.79
N LYS A 466 -14.10 22.56 -9.29
CA LYS A 466 -14.95 23.40 -8.44
C LYS A 466 -15.71 22.61 -7.38
N LYS A 467 -16.21 21.40 -7.70
CA LYS A 467 -16.90 20.53 -6.74
C LYS A 467 -15.98 19.97 -5.67
N ILE A 468 -14.78 19.54 -6.07
CA ILE A 468 -13.77 18.99 -5.13
C ILE A 468 -13.30 20.12 -4.20
N ALA A 469 -12.95 21.27 -4.75
CA ALA A 469 -12.53 22.44 -3.97
C ALA A 469 -13.60 22.90 -2.98
N THR A 470 -14.87 23.00 -3.42
CA THR A 470 -15.98 23.42 -2.55
C THR A 470 -16.21 22.43 -1.39
N LYS A 471 -16.13 21.11 -1.69
CA LYS A 471 -16.31 20.09 -0.64
C LYS A 471 -15.13 20.09 0.34
N ALA A 472 -13.90 20.16 -0.16
CA ALA A 472 -12.71 20.23 0.68
C ALA A 472 -12.71 21.49 1.55
N TYR A 473 -13.01 22.64 0.96
CA TYR A 473 -13.08 23.91 1.66
C TYR A 473 -14.15 23.90 2.76
N GLY A 474 -15.34 23.37 2.46
CA GLY A 474 -16.41 23.22 3.47
C GLY A 474 -15.99 22.34 4.63
N GLN A 475 -15.27 21.24 4.37
CA GLN A 475 -14.77 20.34 5.43
C GLN A 475 -13.70 21.04 6.28
N ILE A 476 -12.78 21.78 5.66
CA ILE A 476 -11.75 22.55 6.38
C ILE A 476 -12.39 23.58 7.30
N LEU A 477 -13.43 24.30 6.84
CA LEU A 477 -14.12 25.28 7.67
C LEU A 477 -14.82 24.65 8.88
N VAL A 478 -15.48 23.50 8.67
CA VAL A 478 -16.14 22.77 9.77
C VAL A 478 -15.11 22.28 10.77
N ASP A 479 -14.02 21.67 10.30
CA ASP A 479 -13.00 21.09 11.16
C ASP A 479 -12.23 22.19 11.91
N ALA A 480 -11.91 23.33 11.27
CA ALA A 480 -11.26 24.46 11.90
C ALA A 480 -12.15 25.15 12.95
N SER A 481 -13.45 25.31 12.66
CA SER A 481 -14.40 25.90 13.63
C SER A 481 -14.56 25.02 14.86
N THR A 482 -14.62 23.72 14.69
CA THR A 482 -14.75 22.75 15.78
C THR A 482 -13.48 22.70 16.64
N TRP A 483 -12.31 22.79 16.00
CA TRP A 483 -11.03 22.89 16.70
C TRP A 483 -10.92 24.16 17.54
N LEU A 484 -11.32 25.31 16.98
CA LEU A 484 -11.33 26.59 17.70
C LEU A 484 -12.25 26.58 18.93
N VAL A 485 -13.38 25.87 18.87
CA VAL A 485 -14.26 25.66 20.02
C VAL A 485 -13.58 24.81 21.07
N ALA A 486 -12.99 23.68 20.69
CA ALA A 486 -12.28 22.80 21.62
C ALA A 486 -11.10 23.51 22.32
N GLN A 487 -10.34 24.32 21.59
CA GLN A 487 -9.23 25.09 22.15
C GLN A 487 -9.71 26.17 23.13
N LYS A 488 -10.88 26.77 22.90
CA LYS A 488 -11.48 27.71 23.87
C LYS A 488 -11.86 27.03 25.19
N GLU A 489 -12.35 25.80 25.15
CA GLU A 489 -12.68 25.02 26.35
C GLU A 489 -11.41 24.65 27.13
N ILE A 490 -10.33 24.27 26.45
CA ILE A 490 -9.02 23.97 27.05
C ILE A 490 -8.43 25.23 27.70
N ALA A 491 -8.49 26.39 27.04
CA ALA A 491 -7.99 27.66 27.59
C ALA A 491 -8.73 28.16 28.84
N GLN A 492 -9.98 27.73 29.04
CA GLN A 492 -10.71 28.00 30.27
C GLN A 492 -10.24 27.16 31.46
N VAL A 493 -9.61 26.00 31.17
CA VAL A 493 -9.12 25.08 32.20
C VAL A 493 -7.64 25.33 32.51
N GLU A 494 -6.84 25.80 31.54
CA GLU A 494 -5.41 26.10 31.69
C GLU A 494 -5.06 27.52 31.19
N PRO A 495 -4.97 28.51 32.04
CA PRO A 495 -4.67 29.91 31.67
C PRO A 495 -3.31 30.11 30.97
N SER A 496 -2.35 29.23 31.20
CA SER A 496 -1.01 29.29 30.56
C SER A 496 -1.00 28.94 29.07
N ALA A 497 -2.01 28.25 28.59
CA ALA A 497 -2.14 27.85 27.19
C ALA A 497 -2.74 28.97 26.29
N THR A 498 -3.21 30.08 26.90
CA THR A 498 -3.96 31.11 26.17
C THR A 498 -3.15 31.80 25.08
N GLN A 499 -1.84 31.98 25.28
CA GLN A 499 -0.97 32.70 24.34
C GLN A 499 -0.63 31.84 23.12
N GLU A 500 -0.41 30.56 23.33
CA GLU A 500 -0.14 29.59 22.27
C GLU A 500 -1.39 29.33 21.40
N ILE A 501 -2.56 29.27 22.03
CA ILE A 501 -3.85 29.15 21.37
C ILE A 501 -4.18 30.40 20.53
N GLN A 502 -3.81 31.59 20.99
CA GLN A 502 -4.04 32.84 20.26
C GLN A 502 -3.19 32.88 18.97
N LEU A 503 -1.91 32.48 19.05
CA LEU A 503 -1.02 32.38 17.88
C LEU A 503 -1.53 31.36 16.86
N GLN A 504 -1.92 30.18 17.31
CA GLN A 504 -2.47 29.14 16.44
C GLN A 504 -3.80 29.56 15.81
N LYS A 505 -4.62 30.34 16.51
CA LYS A 505 -5.88 30.89 16.00
C LYS A 505 -5.64 31.91 14.88
N GLU A 506 -4.62 32.74 15.00
CA GLU A 506 -4.25 33.72 13.97
C GLU A 506 -3.72 33.02 12.73
N GLU A 507 -2.88 32.00 12.90
CA GLU A 507 -2.35 31.16 11.81
C GLU A 507 -3.48 30.44 11.05
N VAL A 508 -4.41 29.80 11.75
CA VAL A 508 -5.57 29.12 11.12
C VAL A 508 -6.48 30.14 10.42
N THR A 509 -6.69 31.32 11.00
CA THR A 509 -7.50 32.37 10.40
C THR A 509 -6.86 32.93 9.13
N GLN A 510 -5.53 33.10 9.13
CA GLN A 510 -4.77 33.54 7.98
C GLN A 510 -4.80 32.52 6.85
N VAL A 511 -4.60 31.24 7.14
CA VAL A 511 -4.71 30.14 6.16
C VAL A 511 -6.12 30.06 5.57
N ILE A 512 -7.17 30.23 6.39
CA ILE A 512 -8.56 30.27 5.89
C ILE A 512 -8.77 31.48 4.96
N ALA A 513 -8.24 32.66 5.32
CA ALA A 513 -8.40 33.89 4.53
C ALA A 513 -7.62 33.83 3.18
N GLU A 514 -6.40 33.28 3.19
CA GLU A 514 -5.64 33.04 1.97
C GLU A 514 -6.37 32.05 1.04
N LYS A 515 -6.87 30.95 1.59
CA LYS A 515 -7.64 29.97 0.85
C LYS A 515 -8.95 30.50 0.29
N GLN A 516 -9.60 31.47 0.95
CA GLN A 516 -10.78 32.14 0.42
C GLN A 516 -10.47 32.91 -0.87
N ARG A 517 -9.32 33.58 -0.95
CA ARG A 517 -8.91 34.35 -2.15
C ARG A 517 -8.63 33.43 -3.34
N ASP A 518 -8.09 32.24 -3.09
CA ASP A 518 -7.66 31.32 -4.16
C ASP A 518 -8.81 30.50 -4.76
N TYR A 519 -9.90 30.28 -4.01
CA TYR A 519 -10.97 29.35 -4.40
C TYR A 519 -12.34 29.97 -4.66
N LEU A 520 -12.58 31.24 -4.27
CA LEU A 520 -13.79 31.96 -4.65
C LEU A 520 -13.54 32.71 -5.96
N PRO A 521 -14.35 32.52 -7.02
CA PRO A 521 -14.24 33.29 -8.25
C PRO A 521 -14.58 34.75 -7.96
N GLN A 522 -13.75 35.68 -8.49
CA GLN A 522 -14.14 37.07 -8.67
C GLN A 522 -15.35 37.16 -9.59
#